data_8e97e84e73a3feb8c69839c11a6e2d00
#
_entry.id   8e97e84e73a3feb8c69839c11a6e2d00
#
_cell.length_a   1.000
_cell.length_b   1.000
_cell.length_c   1.000
_cell.angle_alpha   90.00
_cell.angle_beta   90.00
_cell.angle_gamma   90.00
#
_symmetry.space_group_name_H-M   'P 1'
#
loop_
_entity.id
_entity.type
_entity.pdbx_description
1 polymer ?
#
loop_
_entity_poly.entity_id
_entity_poly.type
_entity_poly.pdbx_seq_one_letter_code
_entity_poly.pdbx_strand_id
1 'polypeptide(L)'
;MPARPKVKLDSFADNMRDHLASLDFTQARHAGKSTVLSPGQVLVLTNIHRLAAHTVSPLQSLVERLNPVVNYLILPLFAFVNAGVHFGGFDLSALAGIPLAIFLGLFVGKTIGIFTFSYLAAKARIVSISPEITKRALFGVSILGGIGFTVSLFIANLSFAAVPDIGDELLNEAKLGIFVGSLVSGIVGYFFLKHQLPERD
;
A
#
# COMPACT_ATOMS: atom_id res chain seq x y z
N MET A 1 -12.08 20.23 6.20
CA MET A 1 -13.42 19.77 5.77
C MET A 1 -13.24 18.57 4.85
N PRO A 2 -13.89 17.42 5.06
CA PRO A 2 -13.79 16.32 4.13
C PRO A 2 -14.41 16.75 2.79
N ALA A 3 -13.65 16.66 1.71
CA ALA A 3 -14.13 16.93 0.36
C ALA A 3 -15.18 15.88 -0.01
N ARG A 4 -16.45 16.26 0.06
CA ARG A 4 -17.56 15.36 -0.29
C ARG A 4 -17.68 15.23 -1.81
N PRO A 5 -18.05 14.07 -2.33
CA PRO A 5 -18.37 13.89 -3.75
C PRO A 5 -19.54 14.81 -4.12
N LYS A 6 -19.52 15.36 -5.32
CA LYS A 6 -20.57 16.28 -5.80
C LYS A 6 -21.91 15.59 -6.07
N VAL A 7 -21.87 14.29 -6.33
CA VAL A 7 -23.04 13.45 -6.61
C VAL A 7 -23.10 12.32 -5.57
N LYS A 8 -24.27 12.10 -4.99
CA LYS A 8 -24.50 10.99 -4.07
C LYS A 8 -24.55 9.67 -4.84
N LEU A 9 -24.10 8.58 -4.20
CA LEU A 9 -24.00 7.26 -4.83
C LEU A 9 -25.36 6.74 -5.37
N ASP A 10 -26.45 7.02 -4.64
CA ASP A 10 -27.81 6.63 -5.05
C ASP A 10 -28.21 7.34 -6.33
N SER A 11 -28.04 8.67 -6.40
CA SER A 11 -28.32 9.47 -7.59
C SER A 11 -27.41 9.10 -8.78
N PHE A 12 -26.18 8.64 -8.49
CA PHE A 12 -25.28 8.11 -9.51
C PHE A 12 -25.81 6.80 -10.09
N ALA A 13 -26.26 5.88 -9.24
CA ALA A 13 -26.80 4.59 -9.67
C ALA A 13 -28.03 4.75 -10.57
N ASP A 14 -28.95 5.66 -10.24
CA ASP A 14 -30.15 5.93 -11.02
C ASP A 14 -29.79 6.55 -12.38
N ASN A 15 -28.98 7.61 -12.39
CA ASN A 15 -28.51 8.23 -13.64
C ASN A 15 -27.72 7.25 -14.53
N MET A 16 -26.91 6.37 -13.94
CA MET A 16 -26.18 5.36 -14.68
C MET A 16 -27.14 4.36 -15.34
N ARG A 17 -28.17 3.95 -14.64
CA ARG A 17 -29.19 3.02 -15.15
C ARG A 17 -29.93 3.62 -16.33
N ASP A 18 -30.32 4.91 -16.26
CA ASP A 18 -30.98 5.63 -17.34
C ASP A 18 -30.09 5.78 -18.57
N HIS A 19 -28.83 6.12 -18.38
CA HIS A 19 -27.86 6.22 -19.47
C HIS A 19 -27.57 4.86 -20.12
N LEU A 20 -27.48 3.78 -19.35
CA LEU A 20 -27.29 2.43 -19.86
C LEU A 20 -28.54 1.94 -20.63
N ALA A 21 -29.74 2.27 -20.15
CA ALA A 21 -30.99 1.95 -20.84
C ALA A 21 -31.14 2.67 -22.19
N SER A 22 -30.53 3.85 -22.33
CA SER A 22 -30.50 4.62 -23.59
C SER A 22 -29.50 4.09 -24.63
N LEU A 23 -28.60 3.16 -24.25
CA LEU A 23 -27.67 2.50 -25.16
C LEU A 23 -28.37 1.36 -25.90
N ASP A 24 -28.58 1.53 -27.20
CA ASP A 24 -29.07 0.45 -28.07
C ASP A 24 -27.93 -0.54 -28.38
N PHE A 25 -27.92 -1.66 -27.63
CA PHE A 25 -26.95 -2.74 -27.84
C PHE A 25 -27.28 -3.63 -29.03
N THR A 26 -28.41 -3.42 -29.69
CA THR A 26 -28.89 -4.28 -30.80
C THR A 26 -27.97 -4.16 -32.00
N GLN A 27 -27.42 -2.97 -32.26
CA GLN A 27 -26.49 -2.76 -33.37
C GLN A 27 -25.08 -3.34 -33.11
N ALA A 28 -24.67 -3.48 -31.87
CA ALA A 28 -23.36 -4.05 -31.52
C ALA A 28 -23.29 -5.58 -31.77
N ARG A 29 -24.44 -6.26 -31.81
CA ARG A 29 -24.52 -7.70 -32.09
C ARG A 29 -24.33 -8.06 -33.57
N HIS A 30 -24.50 -7.11 -34.50
CA HIS A 30 -24.46 -7.37 -35.93
C HIS A 30 -23.17 -6.85 -36.60
N ALA A 31 -22.36 -6.04 -35.93
CA ALA A 31 -21.10 -5.54 -36.46
C ALA A 31 -19.94 -6.47 -36.06
N GLY A 32 -19.69 -7.46 -36.90
CA GLY A 32 -18.46 -8.26 -36.78
C GLY A 32 -17.20 -7.38 -36.92
N LYS A 33 -16.36 -7.42 -35.92
CA LYS A 33 -14.93 -7.08 -35.92
C LYS A 33 -14.45 -5.60 -36.04
N SER A 34 -15.29 -4.58 -36.13
CA SER A 34 -14.79 -3.21 -36.02
C SER A 34 -15.77 -2.37 -35.23
N THR A 35 -15.47 -2.17 -33.95
CA THR A 35 -16.36 -1.44 -33.06
C THR A 35 -16.08 0.06 -33.14
N VAL A 36 -16.48 0.67 -34.24
CA VAL A 36 -16.56 2.14 -34.33
C VAL A 36 -17.86 2.55 -33.65
N LEU A 37 -17.75 3.16 -32.46
CA LEU A 37 -18.87 3.66 -31.72
C LEU A 37 -19.61 4.76 -32.49
N SER A 38 -20.94 4.73 -32.48
CA SER A 38 -21.73 5.82 -33.07
C SER A 38 -21.56 7.12 -32.25
N PRO A 39 -21.73 8.31 -32.87
CA PRO A 39 -21.62 9.57 -32.13
C PRO A 39 -22.50 9.64 -30.87
N GLY A 40 -23.70 9.05 -30.92
CA GLY A 40 -24.59 8.96 -29.78
C GLY A 40 -24.04 8.06 -28.63
N GLN A 41 -23.43 6.94 -28.96
CA GLN A 41 -22.78 6.06 -27.98
C GLN A 41 -21.55 6.73 -27.35
N VAL A 42 -20.77 7.47 -28.12
CA VAL A 42 -19.65 8.26 -27.62
C VAL A 42 -20.14 9.33 -26.64
N LEU A 43 -21.24 10.01 -26.93
CA LEU A 43 -21.83 11.02 -26.07
C LEU A 43 -22.29 10.41 -24.73
N VAL A 44 -22.98 9.27 -24.76
CA VAL A 44 -23.45 8.56 -23.56
C VAL A 44 -22.27 8.11 -22.72
N LEU A 45 -21.24 7.50 -23.30
CA LEU A 45 -20.04 7.08 -22.60
C LEU A 45 -19.28 8.27 -21.98
N THR A 46 -19.23 9.39 -22.69
CA THR A 46 -18.61 10.63 -22.15
C THR A 46 -19.39 11.17 -20.96
N ASN A 47 -20.73 11.12 -21.00
CA ASN A 47 -21.57 11.54 -19.89
C ASN A 47 -21.43 10.59 -18.69
N ILE A 48 -21.38 9.30 -18.91
CA ILE A 48 -21.10 8.29 -17.85
C ILE A 48 -19.74 8.56 -17.21
N HIS A 49 -18.70 8.79 -18.02
CA HIS A 49 -17.37 9.12 -17.51
C HIS A 49 -17.38 10.41 -16.67
N ARG A 50 -18.08 11.44 -17.13
CA ARG A 50 -18.23 12.71 -16.39
C ARG A 50 -18.97 12.52 -15.06
N LEU A 51 -20.06 11.77 -15.05
CA LEU A 51 -20.81 11.45 -13.84
C LEU A 51 -19.96 10.66 -12.85
N ALA A 52 -19.22 9.67 -13.32
CA ALA A 52 -18.30 8.90 -12.48
C ALA A 52 -17.21 9.79 -11.86
N ALA A 53 -16.62 10.69 -12.65
CA ALA A 53 -15.62 11.65 -12.16
C ALA A 53 -16.15 12.61 -11.09
N HIS A 54 -17.45 12.96 -11.13
CA HIS A 54 -18.08 13.80 -10.11
C HIS A 54 -18.49 13.05 -8.84
N THR A 55 -18.61 11.73 -8.92
CA THR A 55 -18.93 10.85 -7.79
C THR A 55 -17.70 10.53 -6.96
N VAL A 56 -16.51 10.51 -7.58
CA VAL A 56 -15.23 10.31 -6.88
C VAL A 56 -14.87 11.58 -6.10
N SER A 57 -14.50 11.42 -4.84
CA SER A 57 -14.02 12.54 -4.02
C SER A 57 -12.78 13.19 -4.67
N PRO A 58 -12.69 14.54 -4.72
CA PRO A 58 -11.49 15.23 -5.22
C PRO A 58 -10.21 14.76 -4.51
N LEU A 59 -10.30 14.42 -3.22
CA LEU A 59 -9.20 13.87 -2.44
C LEU A 59 -8.73 12.52 -3.00
N GLN A 60 -9.66 11.63 -3.32
CA GLN A 60 -9.35 10.31 -3.86
C GLN A 60 -8.69 10.42 -5.24
N SER A 61 -9.21 11.28 -6.11
CA SER A 61 -8.60 11.56 -7.41
C SER A 61 -7.19 12.13 -7.30
N LEU A 62 -6.93 12.96 -6.28
CA LEU A 62 -5.59 13.48 -6.02
C LEU A 62 -4.64 12.37 -5.56
N VAL A 63 -5.08 11.51 -4.65
CA VAL A 63 -4.31 10.35 -4.18
C VAL A 63 -3.96 9.43 -5.35
N GLU A 64 -4.93 9.10 -6.20
CA GLU A 64 -4.71 8.23 -7.37
C GLU A 64 -3.71 8.83 -8.37
N ARG A 65 -3.72 10.16 -8.57
CA ARG A 65 -2.77 10.85 -9.45
C ARG A 65 -1.37 10.95 -8.85
N LEU A 66 -1.27 11.09 -7.53
CA LEU A 66 0.02 11.20 -6.85
C LEU A 66 0.68 9.82 -6.62
N ASN A 67 -0.10 8.76 -6.49
CA ASN A 67 0.42 7.40 -6.24
C ASN A 67 1.54 6.97 -7.21
N PRO A 68 1.40 7.11 -8.55
CA PRO A 68 2.49 6.72 -9.43
C PRO A 68 3.75 7.58 -9.24
N VAL A 69 3.60 8.89 -9.01
CA VAL A 69 4.76 9.78 -8.75
C VAL A 69 5.46 9.38 -7.44
N VAL A 70 4.70 9.11 -6.39
CA VAL A 70 5.26 8.66 -5.12
C VAL A 70 5.96 7.31 -5.28
N ASN A 71 5.30 6.33 -5.89
CA ASN A 71 5.81 4.96 -5.94
C ASN A 71 6.98 4.78 -6.92
N TYR A 72 6.95 5.46 -8.06
CA TYR A 72 7.96 5.26 -9.12
C TYR A 72 9.07 6.32 -9.14
N LEU A 73 8.88 7.47 -8.52
CA LEU A 73 9.88 8.52 -8.48
C LEU A 73 10.37 8.80 -7.05
N ILE A 74 9.45 9.16 -6.14
CA ILE A 74 9.84 9.63 -4.80
C ILE A 74 10.42 8.49 -3.97
N LEU A 75 9.78 7.33 -3.91
CA LEU A 75 10.25 6.19 -3.11
C LEU A 75 11.60 5.63 -3.61
N PRO A 76 11.82 5.41 -4.93
CA PRO A 76 13.13 4.98 -5.41
C PRO A 76 14.23 6.03 -5.18
N LEU A 77 13.93 7.32 -5.39
CA LEU A 77 14.90 8.39 -5.14
C LEU A 77 15.25 8.49 -3.65
N PHE A 78 14.25 8.42 -2.77
CA PHE A 78 14.43 8.37 -1.34
C PHE A 78 15.28 7.16 -0.93
N ALA A 79 14.96 5.98 -1.48
CA ALA A 79 15.75 4.78 -1.24
C ALA A 79 17.21 4.96 -1.67
N PHE A 80 17.44 5.49 -2.86
CA PHE A 80 18.79 5.74 -3.40
C PHE A 80 19.60 6.71 -2.54
N VAL A 81 19.02 7.85 -2.16
CA VAL A 81 19.69 8.86 -1.33
C VAL A 81 20.02 8.34 0.08
N ASN A 82 19.12 7.51 0.65
CA ASN A 82 19.29 7.00 2.01
C ASN A 82 20.00 5.64 2.07
N ALA A 83 20.19 4.96 0.93
CA ALA A 83 20.83 3.64 0.85
C ALA A 83 22.35 3.65 1.10
N GLY A 84 22.97 4.81 1.21
CA GLY A 84 24.41 4.94 1.48
C GLY A 84 24.80 4.23 2.78
N VAL A 85 25.01 2.91 2.70
CA VAL A 85 25.54 2.08 3.78
C VAL A 85 27.03 1.90 3.52
N HIS A 86 27.84 2.32 4.47
CA HIS A 86 29.28 2.08 4.40
C HIS A 86 29.58 0.66 4.89
N PHE A 87 29.99 -0.20 3.98
CA PHE A 87 30.38 -1.59 4.30
C PHE A 87 31.84 -1.71 4.77
N GLY A 88 32.58 -0.61 4.90
CA GLY A 88 33.96 -0.58 5.37
C GLY A 88 34.02 -0.71 6.89
N GLY A 89 34.63 -1.78 7.39
CA GLY A 89 34.85 -1.96 8.83
C GLY A 89 33.77 -2.76 9.55
N PHE A 90 33.10 -3.67 8.85
CA PHE A 90 32.07 -4.54 9.45
C PHE A 90 32.69 -5.49 10.47
N ASP A 91 32.48 -5.20 11.75
CA ASP A 91 32.73 -6.17 12.79
C ASP A 91 31.45 -6.97 13.06
N LEU A 92 31.53 -8.31 12.99
CA LEU A 92 30.37 -9.18 13.26
C LEU A 92 29.81 -8.97 14.67
N SER A 93 30.61 -8.48 15.59
CA SER A 93 30.18 -8.14 16.95
C SER A 93 29.22 -6.95 16.98
N ALA A 94 29.37 -6.00 16.06
CA ALA A 94 28.47 -4.85 15.92
C ALA A 94 27.05 -5.24 15.47
N LEU A 95 26.89 -6.38 14.78
CA LEU A 95 25.56 -6.89 14.36
C LEU A 95 24.66 -7.25 15.56
N ALA A 96 25.24 -7.64 16.69
CA ALA A 96 24.50 -7.99 17.91
C ALA A 96 23.95 -6.77 18.68
N GLY A 97 24.35 -5.53 18.29
CA GLY A 97 23.91 -4.28 18.90
C GLY A 97 22.63 -3.71 18.31
N ILE A 98 22.72 -2.48 17.83
CA ILE A 98 21.63 -1.70 17.27
C ILE A 98 20.97 -2.40 16.06
N PRO A 99 21.72 -3.02 15.11
CA PRO A 99 21.10 -3.68 13.97
C PRO A 99 20.16 -4.81 14.38
N LEU A 100 20.55 -5.66 15.33
CA LEU A 100 19.73 -6.75 15.84
C LEU A 100 18.48 -6.24 16.56
N ALA A 101 18.62 -5.20 17.39
CA ALA A 101 17.50 -4.61 18.10
C ALA A 101 16.46 -4.05 17.14
N ILE A 102 16.89 -3.35 16.10
CA ILE A 102 16.02 -2.80 15.05
C ILE A 102 15.37 -3.93 14.23
N PHE A 103 16.15 -4.93 13.84
CA PHE A 103 15.64 -6.13 13.15
C PHE A 103 14.51 -6.80 13.95
N LEU A 104 14.76 -7.08 15.23
CA LEU A 104 13.75 -7.70 16.12
C LEU A 104 12.52 -6.79 16.29
N GLY A 105 12.73 -5.50 16.46
CA GLY A 105 11.64 -4.52 16.53
C GLY A 105 10.75 -4.51 15.31
N LEU A 106 11.35 -4.53 14.12
CA LEU A 106 10.63 -4.51 12.84
C LEU A 106 9.98 -5.87 12.53
N PHE A 107 10.75 -6.96 12.59
CA PHE A 107 10.27 -8.27 12.19
C PHE A 107 9.35 -8.90 13.25
N VAL A 108 9.78 -8.93 14.52
CA VAL A 108 9.01 -9.57 15.58
C VAL A 108 8.04 -8.60 16.25
N GLY A 109 8.52 -7.43 16.66
CA GLY A 109 7.74 -6.45 17.40
C GLY A 109 6.53 -5.95 16.60
N LYS A 110 6.73 -5.51 15.36
CA LYS A 110 5.62 -5.07 14.50
C LYS A 110 4.68 -6.22 14.16
N THR A 111 5.19 -7.40 13.81
CA THR A 111 4.35 -8.56 13.49
C THR A 111 3.43 -8.93 14.64
N ILE A 112 3.98 -9.06 15.85
CA ILE A 112 3.19 -9.39 17.04
C ILE A 112 2.23 -8.25 17.37
N GLY A 113 2.70 -7.00 17.34
CA GLY A 113 1.89 -5.82 17.62
C GLY A 113 0.69 -5.73 16.68
N ILE A 114 0.92 -5.72 15.37
CA ILE A 114 -0.15 -5.61 14.37
C ILE A 114 -1.14 -6.77 14.50
N PHE A 115 -0.65 -8.01 14.60
CA PHE A 115 -1.51 -9.18 14.73
C PHE A 115 -2.35 -9.13 15.99
N THR A 116 -1.74 -8.86 17.15
CA THR A 116 -2.41 -8.85 18.44
C THR A 116 -3.48 -7.77 18.51
N PHE A 117 -3.15 -6.52 18.14
CA PHE A 117 -4.12 -5.44 18.18
C PHE A 117 -5.26 -5.63 17.17
N SER A 118 -4.96 -6.08 15.96
CA SER A 118 -5.99 -6.37 14.96
C SER A 118 -6.91 -7.51 15.39
N TYR A 119 -6.35 -8.58 15.97
CA TYR A 119 -7.11 -9.71 16.47
C TYR A 119 -7.98 -9.34 17.68
N LEU A 120 -7.44 -8.55 18.62
CA LEU A 120 -8.18 -8.06 19.78
C LEU A 120 -9.32 -7.13 19.37
N ALA A 121 -9.09 -6.21 18.43
CA ALA A 121 -10.13 -5.31 17.92
C ALA A 121 -11.28 -6.09 17.25
N ALA A 122 -10.94 -7.12 16.49
CA ALA A 122 -11.94 -8.01 15.89
C ALA A 122 -12.71 -8.83 16.96
N LYS A 123 -12.00 -9.37 17.95
CA LYS A 123 -12.62 -10.14 19.04
C LYS A 123 -13.52 -9.27 19.92
N ALA A 124 -13.13 -8.03 20.16
CA ALA A 124 -13.94 -7.03 20.88
C ALA A 124 -15.13 -6.50 20.07
N ARG A 125 -15.31 -6.95 18.82
CA ARG A 125 -16.36 -6.51 17.90
C ARG A 125 -16.33 -5.00 17.60
N ILE A 126 -15.18 -4.36 17.79
CA ILE A 126 -14.96 -2.96 17.42
C ILE A 126 -14.92 -2.83 15.89
N VAL A 127 -14.37 -3.86 15.22
CA VAL A 127 -14.27 -3.93 13.76
C VAL A 127 -14.81 -5.29 13.30
N SER A 128 -15.64 -5.28 12.25
CA SER A 128 -16.06 -6.50 11.55
C SER A 128 -15.02 -6.85 10.48
N ILE A 129 -14.32 -7.97 10.66
CA ILE A 129 -13.45 -8.52 9.63
C ILE A 129 -14.32 -9.34 8.68
N SER A 130 -14.12 -9.15 7.36
CA SER A 130 -14.80 -9.97 6.35
C SER A 130 -14.56 -11.46 6.63
N PRO A 131 -15.60 -12.31 6.46
CA PRO A 131 -15.48 -13.76 6.65
C PRO A 131 -14.39 -14.42 5.78
N GLU A 132 -14.02 -13.76 4.69
CA GLU A 132 -12.97 -14.22 3.77
C GLU A 132 -11.56 -14.09 4.34
N ILE A 133 -11.36 -13.22 5.36
CA ILE A 133 -10.04 -12.98 5.95
C ILE A 133 -9.80 -14.00 7.06
N THR A 134 -9.00 -15.01 6.74
CA THR A 134 -8.58 -16.02 7.70
C THR A 134 -7.59 -15.43 8.73
N LYS A 135 -7.56 -15.95 9.95
CA LYS A 135 -6.57 -15.55 10.96
C LYS A 135 -5.12 -15.74 10.47
N ARG A 136 -4.89 -16.76 9.62
CA ARG A 136 -3.58 -17.01 9.00
C ARG A 136 -3.21 -15.92 7.99
N ALA A 137 -4.17 -15.49 7.18
CA ALA A 137 -3.96 -14.36 6.26
C ALA A 137 -3.65 -13.07 7.03
N LEU A 138 -4.37 -12.79 8.12
CA LEU A 138 -4.10 -11.66 9.00
C LEU A 138 -2.67 -11.71 9.58
N PHE A 139 -2.22 -12.88 10.01
CA PHE A 139 -0.84 -13.05 10.50
C PHE A 139 0.20 -12.81 9.40
N GLY A 140 -0.02 -13.34 8.19
CA GLY A 140 0.86 -13.10 7.06
C GLY A 140 0.96 -11.62 6.66
N VAL A 141 -0.17 -10.90 6.66
CA VAL A 141 -0.19 -9.45 6.45
C VAL A 141 0.55 -8.72 7.57
N SER A 142 0.45 -9.20 8.81
CA SER A 142 1.18 -8.63 9.95
C SER A 142 2.70 -8.79 9.80
N ILE A 143 3.19 -9.90 9.21
CA ILE A 143 4.61 -10.08 8.88
C ILE A 143 5.04 -9.04 7.81
N LEU A 144 4.24 -8.85 6.76
CA LEU A 144 4.52 -7.80 5.76
C LEU A 144 4.52 -6.39 6.36
N GLY A 145 3.72 -6.15 7.41
CA GLY A 145 3.74 -4.91 8.18
C GLY A 145 5.09 -4.63 8.86
N GLY A 146 5.95 -5.64 9.01
CA GLY A 146 7.35 -5.50 9.44
C GLY A 146 8.23 -4.73 8.46
N ILE A 147 7.83 -4.58 7.20
CA ILE A 147 8.53 -3.72 6.24
C ILE A 147 8.43 -2.27 6.73
N GLY A 148 9.55 -1.72 7.17
CA GLY A 148 9.59 -0.38 7.78
C GLY A 148 10.46 0.62 7.04
N PHE A 149 11.05 0.22 5.91
CA PHE A 149 12.14 0.89 5.20
C PHE A 149 12.11 2.42 5.26
N THR A 150 11.12 3.09 4.65
CA THR A 150 11.10 4.56 4.52
C THR A 150 10.91 5.27 5.85
N VAL A 151 9.91 4.87 6.63
CA VAL A 151 9.60 5.50 7.92
C VAL A 151 10.69 5.21 8.95
N SER A 152 11.22 3.98 8.96
CA SER A 152 12.30 3.60 9.89
C SER A 152 13.60 4.34 9.58
N LEU A 153 13.96 4.51 8.29
CA LEU A 153 15.12 5.33 7.91
C LEU A 153 14.95 6.79 8.29
N PHE A 154 13.76 7.34 8.09
CA PHE A 154 13.48 8.72 8.49
C PHE A 154 13.63 8.92 10.00
N ILE A 155 13.05 8.02 10.80
CA ILE A 155 13.16 8.06 12.26
C ILE A 155 14.62 7.89 12.69
N ALA A 156 15.36 6.94 12.09
CA ALA A 156 16.78 6.73 12.40
C ALA A 156 17.60 7.98 12.11
N ASN A 157 17.42 8.61 10.95
CA ASN A 157 18.09 9.87 10.61
C ASN A 157 17.82 10.95 11.65
N LEU A 158 16.55 11.16 12.05
CA LEU A 158 16.20 12.16 13.06
C LEU A 158 16.79 11.83 14.44
N SER A 159 16.79 10.55 14.82
CA SER A 159 17.23 10.12 16.15
C SER A 159 18.73 10.23 16.31
N PHE A 160 19.50 9.88 15.29
CA PHE A 160 20.95 9.82 15.37
C PHE A 160 21.66 11.10 14.88
N ALA A 161 21.00 11.94 14.06
CA ALA A 161 21.55 13.23 13.63
C ALA A 161 21.91 14.19 14.78
N ALA A 162 21.26 14.02 15.94
CA ALA A 162 21.49 14.86 17.12
C ALA A 162 22.55 14.28 18.08
N VAL A 163 23.13 13.10 17.79
CA VAL A 163 24.14 12.45 18.64
C VAL A 163 25.53 12.91 18.21
N PRO A 164 26.27 13.65 19.05
CA PRO A 164 27.62 14.08 18.72
C PRO A 164 28.57 12.87 18.60
N ASP A 165 29.57 13.00 17.76
CA ASP A 165 30.75 12.12 17.58
C ASP A 165 30.47 10.70 17.03
N ILE A 166 29.35 10.05 17.42
CA ILE A 166 29.05 8.66 17.04
C ILE A 166 27.73 8.52 16.25
N GLY A 167 27.04 9.62 15.95
CA GLY A 167 25.73 9.61 15.30
C GLY A 167 25.73 8.95 13.93
N ASP A 168 26.75 9.19 13.12
CA ASP A 168 26.91 8.62 11.78
C ASP A 168 27.15 7.09 11.83
N GLU A 169 27.90 6.61 12.82
CA GLU A 169 28.15 5.20 13.04
C GLU A 169 26.86 4.49 13.47
N LEU A 170 26.15 5.02 14.46
CA LEU A 170 24.88 4.50 14.93
C LEU A 170 23.81 4.50 13.82
N LEU A 171 23.80 5.56 12.98
CA LEU A 171 22.91 5.64 11.83
C LEU A 171 23.22 4.56 10.80
N ASN A 172 24.51 4.30 10.54
CA ASN A 172 24.92 3.27 9.60
C ASN A 172 24.53 1.87 10.08
N GLU A 173 24.74 1.58 11.36
CA GLU A 173 24.27 0.35 11.99
C GLU A 173 22.74 0.22 11.94
N ALA A 174 22.01 1.29 12.23
CA ALA A 174 20.55 1.32 12.16
C ALA A 174 20.04 1.03 10.74
N LYS A 175 20.66 1.63 9.72
CA LYS A 175 20.31 1.36 8.31
C LYS A 175 20.40 -0.13 7.98
N LEU A 176 21.43 -0.81 8.45
CA LEU A 176 21.57 -2.25 8.24
C LEU A 176 20.44 -3.05 8.87
N GLY A 177 20.13 -2.80 10.14
CA GLY A 177 19.02 -3.44 10.83
C GLY A 177 17.69 -3.22 10.11
N ILE A 178 17.46 -2.01 9.59
CA ILE A 178 16.26 -1.65 8.83
C ILE A 178 16.20 -2.41 7.50
N PHE A 179 17.31 -2.47 6.75
CA PHE A 179 17.36 -3.19 5.48
C PHE A 179 17.09 -4.68 5.66
N VAL A 180 17.83 -5.32 6.57
CA VAL A 180 17.69 -6.75 6.84
C VAL A 180 16.28 -7.05 7.36
N GLY A 181 15.78 -6.27 8.31
CA GLY A 181 14.44 -6.45 8.88
C GLY A 181 13.34 -6.31 7.84
N SER A 182 13.42 -5.30 6.98
CA SER A 182 12.44 -5.08 5.90
C SER A 182 12.51 -6.18 4.84
N LEU A 183 13.71 -6.61 4.45
CA LEU A 183 13.90 -7.67 3.45
C LEU A 183 13.35 -9.01 3.96
N VAL A 184 13.73 -9.40 5.19
CA VAL A 184 13.25 -10.64 5.81
C VAL A 184 11.74 -10.63 5.99
N SER A 185 11.17 -9.52 6.47
CA SER A 185 9.71 -9.36 6.59
C SER A 185 9.00 -9.51 5.24
N GLY A 186 9.56 -8.93 4.19
CA GLY A 186 9.03 -9.03 2.83
C GLY A 186 9.06 -10.46 2.30
N ILE A 187 10.20 -11.12 2.40
CA ILE A 187 10.40 -12.49 1.92
C ILE A 187 9.51 -13.47 2.70
N VAL A 188 9.61 -13.47 4.02
CA VAL A 188 8.85 -14.38 4.89
C VAL A 188 7.35 -14.13 4.75
N GLY A 189 6.91 -12.88 4.76
CA GLY A 189 5.50 -12.53 4.60
C GLY A 189 4.94 -12.94 3.23
N TYR A 190 5.70 -12.74 2.16
CA TYR A 190 5.32 -13.15 0.80
C TYR A 190 5.14 -14.67 0.70
N PHE A 191 6.15 -15.44 1.11
CA PHE A 191 6.06 -16.90 1.04
C PHE A 191 4.98 -17.47 1.95
N PHE A 192 4.81 -16.89 3.13
CA PHE A 192 3.76 -17.31 4.06
C PHE A 192 2.37 -17.07 3.45
N LEU A 193 2.12 -15.89 2.87
CA LEU A 193 0.83 -15.59 2.23
C LEU A 193 0.60 -16.43 0.98
N LYS A 194 1.62 -16.60 0.12
CA LYS A 194 1.51 -17.43 -1.07
C LYS A 194 1.11 -18.87 -0.74
N HIS A 195 1.60 -19.40 0.38
CA HIS A 195 1.25 -20.77 0.80
C HIS A 195 -0.14 -20.87 1.45
N GLN A 196 -0.68 -19.76 1.97
CA GLN A 196 -1.98 -19.74 2.68
C GLN A 196 -3.15 -19.28 1.81
N LEU A 197 -2.89 -18.53 0.75
CA LEU A 197 -3.93 -18.06 -0.16
C LEU A 197 -4.08 -19.11 -1.28
N PRO A 198 -5.30 -19.65 -1.50
CA PRO A 198 -5.55 -20.52 -2.65
C PRO A 198 -5.35 -19.69 -3.93
N GLU A 199 -4.70 -20.29 -4.92
CA GLU A 199 -4.64 -19.70 -6.26
C GLU A 199 -6.09 -19.54 -6.75
N ARG A 200 -6.49 -18.30 -6.99
CA ARG A 200 -7.74 -18.01 -7.73
C ARG A 200 -7.37 -18.18 -9.21
N ASP A 201 -7.78 -19.30 -9.77
CA ASP A 201 -7.88 -19.49 -11.23
C ASP A 201 -8.84 -18.45 -11.83
#